data_be469ea36087c8963a238d1d34e7ec73
#
_entry.id   be469ea36087c8963a238d1d34e7ec73
#
_cell.length_a   1.000
_cell.length_b   1.000
_cell.length_c   1.000
_cell.angle_alpha   90.00
_cell.angle_beta   90.00
_cell.angle_gamma   90.00
#
_symmetry.space_group_name_H-M   'P 1'
#
loop_
_entity.id
_entity.type
_entity.pdbx_description
1 polymer ?
#
loop_
_entity_poly.entity_id
_entity_poly.type
_entity_poly.pdbx_seq_one_letter_code
_entity_poly.pdbx_strand_id
1 'polypeptide(L)'
;MKNEEEEKFLKMTTRPVGHLVSEFAVPSIVSMLITSIYSLVDTYFVGNIDTQSTAALGIVFSYMALVQAFSFFFGHGSGNYISRALGSRNMAGAGSMAACGFFTAIVTGCLFAIVGFIYTRPLLRFLGATETIVPVAVGYCRYILFGTPFIVGTFVLNNQMRLQGNAFLSMIGISVGAVLNVVLDPIFIFTLNMGVSGAGLATALSQAVSFFIMLSMTGMRGGIKIRFKNFRPTKAQFNEIVAGGLPSLARQGLGCIAAICLNQLAGNFGDSAIAAFSIVNRVIIFVSSALIGFGQGFQPVCGFNYGAKNYIRVRKAFWFSAAVMTGYCVVFAALGILFAPGIVSVFRADDAEVIHYGSLALRWQCAAFPVVGFIVLSNMYLQNIRRVIPAVMVAMARQGLFFIPILYVLEYMAGLDGMLVAQPISDIISFALALPLSIAALRTMGREN
;
A
#
# COMPACT_ATOMS: atom_id res chain seq x y z
N MET A 1 -23.84 12.64 18.50
CA MET A 1 -22.36 12.90 18.49
C MET A 1 -21.70 12.45 19.79
N LYS A 2 -21.94 13.07 20.97
CA LYS A 2 -21.28 12.61 22.23
C LYS A 2 -21.57 11.15 22.58
N ASN A 3 -22.80 10.67 22.38
CA ASN A 3 -23.16 9.27 22.62
C ASN A 3 -22.45 8.31 21.63
N GLU A 4 -22.37 8.65 20.37
CA GLU A 4 -21.66 7.83 19.37
C GLU A 4 -20.14 7.77 19.61
N GLU A 5 -19.54 8.86 20.08
CA GLU A 5 -18.12 8.91 20.45
C GLU A 5 -17.84 8.01 21.66
N GLU A 6 -18.70 8.05 22.68
CA GLU A 6 -18.57 7.22 23.86
C GLU A 6 -18.82 5.74 23.55
N GLU A 7 -19.86 5.43 22.75
CA GLU A 7 -20.13 4.07 22.28
C GLU A 7 -18.93 3.51 21.50
N LYS A 8 -18.34 4.31 20.63
CA LYS A 8 -17.15 3.93 19.87
C LYS A 8 -15.93 3.70 20.77
N PHE A 9 -15.75 4.58 21.77
CA PHE A 9 -14.68 4.41 22.76
C PHE A 9 -14.83 3.11 23.53
N LEU A 10 -16.03 2.83 24.06
CA LEU A 10 -16.33 1.59 24.76
C LEU A 10 -16.13 0.37 23.85
N LYS A 11 -16.64 0.42 22.62
CA LYS A 11 -16.44 -0.64 21.63
C LYS A 11 -14.95 -0.97 21.46
N MET A 12 -14.11 0.04 21.25
CA MET A 12 -12.66 -0.13 20.99
C MET A 12 -11.89 -0.63 22.20
N THR A 13 -12.34 -0.32 23.42
CA THR A 13 -11.62 -0.63 24.66
C THR A 13 -12.16 -1.84 25.42
N THR A 14 -13.38 -2.31 25.13
CA THR A 14 -14.00 -3.40 25.91
C THR A 14 -14.25 -4.68 25.10
N ARG A 15 -14.66 -4.60 23.82
CA ARG A 15 -14.96 -5.78 23.00
C ARG A 15 -13.80 -6.75 22.89
N PRO A 16 -14.03 -8.05 22.72
CA PRO A 16 -12.97 -9.05 22.52
C PRO A 16 -12.04 -8.65 21.37
N VAL A 17 -10.74 -8.65 21.62
CA VAL A 17 -9.73 -8.10 20.71
C VAL A 17 -9.72 -8.81 19.36
N GLY A 18 -9.81 -10.14 19.35
CA GLY A 18 -9.83 -10.91 18.10
C GLY A 18 -11.03 -10.56 17.22
N HIS A 19 -12.24 -10.45 17.81
CA HIS A 19 -13.44 -10.04 17.09
C HIS A 19 -13.30 -8.62 16.53
N LEU A 20 -12.75 -7.70 17.33
CA LEU A 20 -12.57 -6.31 16.93
C LEU A 20 -11.57 -6.16 15.76
N VAL A 21 -10.42 -6.86 15.83
CA VAL A 21 -9.45 -6.87 14.74
C VAL A 21 -10.07 -7.44 13.48
N SER A 22 -10.79 -8.57 13.56
CA SER A 22 -11.45 -9.19 12.41
C SER A 22 -12.52 -8.29 11.79
N GLU A 23 -13.30 -7.58 12.61
CA GLU A 23 -14.34 -6.63 12.16
C GLU A 23 -13.75 -5.51 11.29
N PHE A 24 -12.54 -5.02 11.60
CA PHE A 24 -11.87 -4.00 10.80
C PHE A 24 -11.01 -4.59 9.67
N ALA A 25 -10.53 -5.82 9.84
CA ALA A 25 -9.70 -6.50 8.84
C ALA A 25 -10.52 -6.86 7.58
N VAL A 26 -11.73 -7.39 7.74
CA VAL A 26 -12.56 -7.82 6.60
C VAL A 26 -12.79 -6.68 5.60
N PRO A 27 -13.30 -5.48 5.97
CA PRO A 27 -13.44 -4.39 5.03
C PRO A 27 -12.11 -3.92 4.42
N SER A 28 -11.03 -3.96 5.21
CA SER A 28 -9.70 -3.56 4.72
C SER A 28 -9.13 -4.55 3.70
N ILE A 29 -9.31 -5.86 3.92
CA ILE A 29 -8.95 -6.92 2.97
C ILE A 29 -9.73 -6.75 1.67
N VAL A 30 -11.06 -6.57 1.78
CA VAL A 30 -11.91 -6.34 0.61
C VAL A 30 -11.45 -5.11 -0.18
N SER A 31 -11.15 -3.99 0.48
CA SER A 31 -10.61 -2.79 -0.17
C SER A 31 -9.31 -3.07 -0.92
N MET A 32 -8.38 -3.81 -0.31
CA MET A 32 -7.08 -4.13 -0.91
C MET A 32 -7.23 -5.07 -2.11
N LEU A 33 -8.09 -6.09 -2.00
CA LEU A 33 -8.36 -7.01 -3.12
C LEU A 33 -9.05 -6.30 -4.28
N ILE A 34 -10.05 -5.46 -4.01
CA ILE A 34 -10.72 -4.65 -5.05
C ILE A 34 -9.70 -3.74 -5.76
N THR A 35 -8.80 -3.09 -5.00
CA THR A 35 -7.75 -2.24 -5.58
C THR A 35 -6.80 -3.05 -6.47
N SER A 36 -6.43 -4.26 -6.05
CA SER A 36 -5.57 -5.14 -6.87
C SER A 36 -6.28 -5.63 -8.13
N ILE A 37 -7.55 -6.00 -8.04
CA ILE A 37 -8.34 -6.47 -9.18
C ILE A 37 -8.54 -5.33 -10.19
N TYR A 38 -8.93 -4.14 -9.74
CA TYR A 38 -9.15 -3.04 -10.68
C TYR A 38 -7.87 -2.68 -11.44
N SER A 39 -6.71 -2.71 -10.78
CA SER A 39 -5.42 -2.46 -11.43
C SER A 39 -5.07 -3.50 -12.51
N LEU A 40 -5.46 -4.77 -12.29
CA LEU A 40 -5.32 -5.82 -13.29
C LEU A 40 -6.26 -5.61 -14.49
N VAL A 41 -7.51 -5.21 -14.22
CA VAL A 41 -8.53 -4.96 -15.24
C VAL A 41 -8.15 -3.76 -16.11
N ASP A 42 -7.68 -2.66 -15.52
CA ASP A 42 -7.19 -1.49 -16.26
C ASP A 42 -6.01 -1.88 -17.19
N THR A 43 -5.05 -2.65 -16.67
CA THR A 43 -3.94 -3.17 -17.47
C THR A 43 -4.43 -4.07 -18.62
N TYR A 44 -5.46 -4.88 -18.39
CA TYR A 44 -6.05 -5.75 -19.42
C TYR A 44 -6.70 -4.92 -20.54
N PHE A 45 -7.52 -3.92 -20.23
CA PHE A 45 -8.17 -3.11 -21.24
C PHE A 45 -7.16 -2.31 -22.08
N VAL A 46 -6.17 -1.69 -21.44
CA VAL A 46 -5.11 -0.94 -22.15
C VAL A 46 -4.24 -1.89 -22.98
N GLY A 47 -3.98 -3.11 -22.49
CA GLY A 47 -3.24 -4.14 -23.22
C GLY A 47 -3.88 -4.59 -24.53
N ASN A 48 -5.20 -4.43 -24.66
CA ASN A 48 -5.95 -4.74 -25.89
C ASN A 48 -5.94 -3.60 -26.94
N ILE A 49 -5.29 -2.45 -26.65
CA ILE A 49 -5.19 -1.35 -27.62
C ILE A 49 -4.01 -1.60 -28.57
N ASP A 50 -2.79 -1.42 -28.05
CA ASP A 50 -1.52 -1.65 -28.75
C ASP A 50 -0.34 -1.73 -27.74
N THR A 51 0.83 -2.11 -28.24
CA THR A 51 2.05 -2.25 -27.45
C THR A 51 2.54 -0.90 -26.90
N GLN A 52 2.39 0.19 -27.65
CA GLN A 52 2.83 1.54 -27.22
C GLN A 52 1.97 2.05 -26.08
N SER A 53 0.66 1.81 -26.11
CA SER A 53 -0.29 2.13 -25.04
C SER A 53 0.01 1.37 -23.76
N THR A 54 0.34 0.08 -23.87
CA THR A 54 0.74 -0.75 -22.73
C THR A 54 2.05 -0.25 -22.12
N ALA A 55 3.03 0.13 -22.93
CA ALA A 55 4.28 0.71 -22.45
C ALA A 55 4.06 2.08 -21.79
N ALA A 56 3.22 2.93 -22.37
CA ALA A 56 2.85 4.23 -21.81
C ALA A 56 2.18 4.10 -20.44
N LEU A 57 1.24 3.14 -20.28
CA LEU A 57 0.63 2.81 -18.98
C LEU A 57 1.69 2.44 -17.93
N GLY A 58 2.62 1.55 -18.29
CA GLY A 58 3.70 1.10 -17.38
C GLY A 58 4.57 2.27 -16.89
N ILE A 59 4.90 3.21 -17.77
CA ILE A 59 5.69 4.40 -17.43
C ILE A 59 4.93 5.33 -16.48
N VAL A 60 3.66 5.64 -16.79
CA VAL A 60 2.83 6.52 -15.95
C VAL A 60 2.50 5.84 -14.61
N PHE A 61 2.47 4.50 -14.56
CA PHE A 61 2.31 3.75 -13.32
C PHE A 61 3.40 4.07 -12.30
N SER A 62 4.64 4.33 -12.76
CA SER A 62 5.73 4.76 -11.89
C SER A 62 5.45 6.13 -11.24
N TYR A 63 4.85 7.07 -11.97
CA TYR A 63 4.37 8.33 -11.42
C TYR A 63 3.24 8.11 -10.39
N MET A 64 2.27 7.26 -10.72
CA MET A 64 1.17 6.92 -9.80
C MET A 64 1.68 6.27 -8.51
N ALA A 65 2.71 5.42 -8.59
CA ALA A 65 3.34 4.81 -7.41
C ALA A 65 4.01 5.86 -6.50
N LEU A 66 4.64 6.88 -7.08
CA LEU A 66 5.19 8.02 -6.34
C LEU A 66 4.07 8.80 -5.63
N VAL A 67 3.01 9.14 -6.35
CA VAL A 67 1.83 9.82 -5.78
C VAL A 67 1.22 9.02 -4.65
N GLN A 68 1.11 7.70 -4.81
CA GLN A 68 0.59 6.79 -3.79
C GLN A 68 1.50 6.73 -2.55
N ALA A 69 2.83 6.74 -2.74
CA ALA A 69 3.79 6.75 -1.64
C ALA A 69 3.62 8.00 -0.75
N PHE A 70 3.46 9.18 -1.35
CA PHE A 70 3.17 10.42 -0.62
C PHE A 70 1.77 10.41 0.00
N SER A 71 0.79 9.82 -0.67
CA SER A 71 -0.56 9.65 -0.11
C SER A 71 -0.54 8.79 1.16
N PHE A 72 0.23 7.71 1.17
CA PHE A 72 0.42 6.88 2.37
C PHE A 72 1.26 7.59 3.43
N PHE A 73 2.23 8.41 3.05
CA PHE A 73 2.98 9.23 3.99
C PHE A 73 2.05 10.15 4.80
N PHE A 74 1.21 10.94 4.15
CA PHE A 74 0.25 11.80 4.83
C PHE A 74 -0.87 11.01 5.51
N GLY A 75 -1.40 9.97 4.85
CA GLY A 75 -2.50 9.16 5.33
C GLY A 75 -2.16 8.38 6.60
N HIS A 76 -1.06 7.64 6.61
CA HIS A 76 -0.60 6.92 7.80
C HIS A 76 -0.02 7.87 8.85
N GLY A 77 0.71 8.92 8.43
CA GLY A 77 1.28 9.90 9.35
C GLY A 77 0.22 10.57 10.21
N SER A 78 -0.81 11.14 9.58
CA SER A 78 -1.93 11.76 10.29
C SER A 78 -2.84 10.73 10.96
N GLY A 79 -3.16 9.63 10.28
CA GLY A 79 -4.11 8.63 10.76
C GLY A 79 -3.63 7.90 12.02
N ASN A 80 -2.36 7.53 12.12
CA ASN A 80 -1.79 6.90 13.32
C ASN A 80 -1.88 7.84 14.53
N TYR A 81 -1.61 9.13 14.36
CA TYR A 81 -1.82 10.13 15.42
C TYR A 81 -3.29 10.22 15.80
N ILE A 82 -4.20 10.30 14.82
CA ILE A 82 -5.65 10.38 15.05
C ILE A 82 -6.11 9.19 15.88
N SER A 83 -5.69 7.98 15.54
CA SER A 83 -6.06 6.77 16.27
C SER A 83 -5.64 6.84 17.74
N ARG A 84 -4.40 7.27 18.03
CA ARG A 84 -3.90 7.46 19.40
C ARG A 84 -4.63 8.59 20.13
N ALA A 85 -4.88 9.71 19.46
CA ALA A 85 -5.59 10.85 20.02
C ALA A 85 -7.03 10.52 20.40
N LEU A 86 -7.72 9.74 19.59
CA LEU A 86 -9.05 9.22 19.91
C LEU A 86 -9.02 8.29 21.14
N GLY A 87 -8.00 7.44 21.25
CA GLY A 87 -7.79 6.58 22.41
C GLY A 87 -7.54 7.35 23.69
N SER A 88 -6.82 8.47 23.63
CA SER A 88 -6.60 9.38 24.76
C SER A 88 -7.72 10.41 24.98
N ARG A 89 -8.84 10.30 24.26
CA ARG A 89 -10.00 11.23 24.29
C ARG A 89 -9.64 12.67 23.88
N ASN A 90 -8.55 12.88 23.16
CA ASN A 90 -8.14 14.18 22.62
C ASN A 90 -8.79 14.46 21.26
N MET A 91 -10.10 14.74 21.27
CA MET A 91 -10.88 15.00 20.05
C MET A 91 -10.41 16.26 19.31
N ALA A 92 -9.98 17.30 20.04
CA ALA A 92 -9.48 18.54 19.45
C ALA A 92 -8.17 18.30 18.67
N GLY A 93 -7.23 17.56 19.26
CA GLY A 93 -5.99 17.15 18.61
C GLY A 93 -6.23 16.25 17.40
N ALA A 94 -7.14 15.29 17.52
CA ALA A 94 -7.52 14.41 16.41
C ALA A 94 -8.14 15.20 15.25
N GLY A 95 -9.05 16.14 15.53
CA GLY A 95 -9.69 16.99 14.52
C GLY A 95 -8.72 17.93 13.81
N SER A 96 -7.80 18.54 14.55
CA SER A 96 -6.76 19.39 13.97
C SER A 96 -5.78 18.59 13.10
N MET A 97 -5.36 17.40 13.54
CA MET A 97 -4.47 16.52 12.76
C MET A 97 -5.15 16.00 11.50
N ALA A 98 -6.44 15.66 11.55
CA ALA A 98 -7.19 15.23 10.38
C ALA A 98 -7.21 16.33 9.30
N ALA A 99 -7.51 17.56 9.70
CA ALA A 99 -7.49 18.71 8.79
C ALA A 99 -6.06 19.00 8.29
N CYS A 100 -5.05 18.99 9.16
CA CYS A 100 -3.66 19.26 8.79
C CYS A 100 -3.15 18.23 7.80
N GLY A 101 -3.30 16.92 8.08
CA GLY A 101 -2.88 15.85 7.18
C GLY A 101 -3.59 15.90 5.83
N PHE A 102 -4.90 16.16 5.82
CA PHE A 102 -5.69 16.24 4.59
C PHE A 102 -5.31 17.45 3.72
N PHE A 103 -5.34 18.67 4.26
CA PHE A 103 -5.09 19.86 3.45
C PHE A 103 -3.63 19.95 2.99
N THR A 104 -2.66 19.55 3.83
CA THR A 104 -1.25 19.49 3.40
C THR A 104 -1.05 18.48 2.27
N ALA A 105 -1.72 17.33 2.35
CA ALA A 105 -1.68 16.33 1.30
C ALA A 105 -2.30 16.83 -0.03
N ILE A 106 -3.46 17.52 0.04
CA ILE A 106 -4.08 18.13 -1.15
C ILE A 106 -3.15 19.16 -1.78
N VAL A 107 -2.54 20.04 -0.98
CA VAL A 107 -1.56 21.03 -1.48
C VAL A 107 -0.38 20.32 -2.16
N THR A 108 0.13 19.24 -1.58
CA THR A 108 1.20 18.43 -2.18
C THR A 108 0.74 17.78 -3.48
N GLY A 109 -0.48 17.25 -3.54
CA GLY A 109 -1.08 16.69 -4.75
C GLY A 109 -1.26 17.73 -5.86
N CYS A 110 -1.71 18.93 -5.52
CA CYS A 110 -1.79 20.05 -6.45
C CYS A 110 -0.40 20.47 -6.97
N LEU A 111 0.60 20.50 -6.09
CA LEU A 111 1.98 20.81 -6.48
C LEU A 111 2.53 19.77 -7.47
N PHE A 112 2.32 18.47 -7.20
CA PHE A 112 2.71 17.39 -8.13
C PHE A 112 1.98 17.51 -9.47
N ALA A 113 0.69 17.84 -9.46
CA ALA A 113 -0.07 18.07 -10.67
C ALA A 113 0.50 19.26 -11.48
N ILE A 114 0.71 20.41 -10.85
CA ILE A 114 1.22 21.62 -11.52
C ILE A 114 2.62 21.39 -12.10
N VAL A 115 3.55 20.86 -11.28
CA VAL A 115 4.91 20.55 -11.74
C VAL A 115 4.89 19.49 -12.85
N GLY A 116 4.05 18.44 -12.70
CA GLY A 116 3.88 17.43 -13.73
C GLY A 116 3.32 17.98 -15.03
N PHE A 117 2.35 18.91 -14.99
CA PHE A 117 1.82 19.58 -16.19
C PHE A 117 2.87 20.42 -16.90
N ILE A 118 3.66 21.21 -16.15
CA ILE A 118 4.71 22.06 -16.73
C ILE A 118 5.80 21.21 -17.38
N TYR A 119 6.17 20.12 -16.72
CA TYR A 119 7.29 19.25 -17.13
C TYR A 119 6.84 17.87 -17.62
N THR A 120 5.62 17.73 -18.20
CA THR A 120 5.08 16.41 -18.60
C THR A 120 6.05 15.60 -19.47
N ARG A 121 6.60 16.20 -20.55
CA ARG A 121 7.53 15.48 -21.44
C ARG A 121 8.86 15.13 -20.77
N PRO A 122 9.57 16.07 -20.08
CA PRO A 122 10.77 15.74 -19.31
C PRO A 122 10.52 14.68 -18.24
N LEU A 123 9.38 14.75 -17.54
CA LEU A 123 8.99 13.76 -16.52
C LEU A 123 8.85 12.36 -17.13
N LEU A 124 8.15 12.23 -18.25
CA LEU A 124 7.96 10.94 -18.92
C LEU A 124 9.30 10.36 -19.42
N ARG A 125 10.18 11.20 -19.98
CA ARG A 125 11.53 10.77 -20.36
C ARG A 125 12.37 10.31 -19.17
N PHE A 126 12.29 11.05 -18.06
CA PHE A 126 12.95 10.67 -16.80
C PHE A 126 12.43 9.33 -16.27
N LEU A 127 11.15 9.04 -16.46
CA LEU A 127 10.53 7.77 -16.09
C LEU A 127 10.80 6.62 -17.08
N GLY A 128 11.53 6.90 -18.18
CA GLY A 128 11.97 5.89 -19.13
C GLY A 128 11.21 5.85 -20.46
N ALA A 129 10.37 6.88 -20.79
CA ALA A 129 9.68 6.93 -22.05
C ALA A 129 10.63 7.21 -23.23
N THR A 130 10.56 6.38 -24.27
CA THR A 130 11.23 6.63 -25.55
C THR A 130 10.49 7.70 -26.35
N GLU A 131 11.15 8.28 -27.37
CA GLU A 131 10.52 9.32 -28.21
C GLU A 131 9.24 8.85 -28.91
N THR A 132 9.12 7.56 -29.18
CA THR A 132 7.91 6.94 -29.78
C THR A 132 6.76 6.79 -28.77
N ILE A 133 7.08 6.58 -27.48
CA ILE A 133 6.08 6.38 -26.43
C ILE A 133 5.61 7.71 -25.83
N VAL A 134 6.47 8.74 -25.81
CA VAL A 134 6.15 10.06 -25.20
C VAL A 134 4.82 10.64 -25.68
N PRO A 135 4.48 10.68 -26.98
CA PRO A 135 3.20 11.27 -27.44
C PRO A 135 1.98 10.56 -26.86
N VAL A 136 1.99 9.23 -26.82
CA VAL A 136 0.94 8.37 -26.28
C VAL A 136 0.84 8.53 -24.76
N ALA A 137 1.99 8.49 -24.08
CA ALA A 137 2.06 8.64 -22.63
C ALA A 137 1.62 10.03 -22.15
N VAL A 138 1.86 11.09 -22.90
CA VAL A 138 1.36 12.47 -22.61
C VAL A 138 -0.16 12.49 -22.57
N GLY A 139 -0.85 11.81 -23.51
CA GLY A 139 -2.30 11.72 -23.55
C GLY A 139 -2.87 11.13 -22.26
N TYR A 140 -2.33 10.00 -21.81
CA TYR A 140 -2.71 9.35 -20.55
C TYR A 140 -2.32 10.17 -19.33
N CYS A 141 -1.06 10.62 -19.28
CA CYS A 141 -0.47 11.29 -18.13
C CYS A 141 -1.21 12.59 -17.78
N ARG A 142 -1.68 13.37 -18.75
CA ARG A 142 -2.42 14.62 -18.50
C ARG A 142 -3.66 14.42 -17.65
N TYR A 143 -4.43 13.38 -17.91
CA TYR A 143 -5.61 13.06 -17.10
C TYR A 143 -5.23 12.58 -15.70
N ILE A 144 -4.19 11.78 -15.58
CA ILE A 144 -3.68 11.35 -14.27
C ILE A 144 -3.15 12.54 -13.46
N LEU A 145 -2.44 13.48 -14.09
CA LEU A 145 -1.98 14.71 -13.43
C LEU A 145 -3.15 15.54 -12.92
N PHE A 146 -4.20 15.71 -13.74
CA PHE A 146 -5.43 16.37 -13.31
C PHE A 146 -6.09 15.63 -12.13
N GLY A 147 -6.11 14.32 -12.18
CA GLY A 147 -6.64 13.44 -11.12
C GLY A 147 -5.79 13.39 -9.84
N THR A 148 -4.51 13.80 -9.89
CA THR A 148 -3.57 13.63 -8.78
C THR A 148 -4.05 14.19 -7.43
N PRO A 149 -4.61 15.41 -7.31
CA PRO A 149 -5.14 15.90 -6.04
C PRO A 149 -6.26 15.03 -5.47
N PHE A 150 -7.13 14.50 -6.34
CA PHE A 150 -8.21 13.59 -5.94
C PHE A 150 -7.67 12.23 -5.52
N ILE A 151 -6.67 11.69 -6.23
CA ILE A 151 -5.98 10.44 -5.86
C ILE A 151 -5.38 10.58 -4.46
N VAL A 152 -4.58 11.63 -4.23
CA VAL A 152 -3.95 11.89 -2.93
C VAL A 152 -5.02 12.04 -1.84
N GLY A 153 -6.05 12.83 -2.09
CA GLY A 153 -7.16 13.05 -1.16
C GLY A 153 -7.89 11.75 -0.82
N THR A 154 -8.22 10.92 -1.81
CA THR A 154 -8.89 9.63 -1.63
C THR A 154 -8.07 8.71 -0.72
N PHE A 155 -6.78 8.53 -0.98
CA PHE A 155 -5.94 7.65 -0.15
C PHE A 155 -5.72 8.19 1.26
N VAL A 156 -5.61 9.51 1.44
CA VAL A 156 -5.50 10.12 2.77
C VAL A 156 -6.79 9.95 3.56
N LEU A 157 -7.95 10.24 2.96
CA LEU A 157 -9.26 10.03 3.57
C LEU A 157 -9.48 8.57 3.94
N ASN A 158 -9.14 7.64 3.04
CA ASN A 158 -9.22 6.21 3.28
C ASN A 158 -8.44 5.81 4.53
N ASN A 159 -7.17 6.21 4.63
CA ASN A 159 -6.32 5.89 5.76
C ASN A 159 -6.82 6.55 7.06
N GLN A 160 -7.21 7.83 7.02
CA GLN A 160 -7.72 8.53 8.19
C GLN A 160 -9.03 7.93 8.69
N MET A 161 -9.99 7.63 7.80
CA MET A 161 -11.29 7.03 8.17
C MET A 161 -11.08 5.64 8.78
N ARG A 162 -10.24 4.82 8.17
CA ARG A 162 -9.92 3.48 8.67
C ARG A 162 -9.25 3.53 10.05
N LEU A 163 -8.25 4.38 10.24
CA LEU A 163 -7.53 4.56 11.51
C LEU A 163 -8.38 5.20 12.61
N GLN A 164 -9.49 5.84 12.24
CA GLN A 164 -10.53 6.23 13.17
C GLN A 164 -11.46 5.07 13.56
N GLY A 165 -11.32 3.88 12.98
CA GLY A 165 -12.23 2.74 13.21
C GLY A 165 -13.47 2.74 12.30
N ASN A 166 -13.46 3.49 11.20
CA ASN A 166 -14.53 3.51 10.20
C ASN A 166 -14.12 2.76 8.90
N ALA A 167 -13.54 1.56 9.07
CA ALA A 167 -13.02 0.76 7.95
C ALA A 167 -14.09 0.42 6.90
N PHE A 168 -15.34 0.18 7.31
CA PHE A 168 -16.44 -0.09 6.40
C PHE A 168 -16.76 1.10 5.48
N LEU A 169 -16.81 2.33 6.01
CA LEU A 169 -17.02 3.51 5.19
C LEU A 169 -15.85 3.76 4.23
N SER A 170 -14.63 3.52 4.71
CA SER A 170 -13.44 3.63 3.85
C SER A 170 -13.45 2.60 2.71
N MET A 171 -13.93 1.38 2.96
CA MET A 171 -14.12 0.35 1.94
C MET A 171 -15.13 0.80 0.88
N ILE A 172 -16.30 1.32 1.28
CA ILE A 172 -17.31 1.79 0.31
C ILE A 172 -16.71 2.85 -0.62
N GLY A 173 -15.99 3.84 -0.08
CA GLY A 173 -15.41 4.90 -0.88
C GLY A 173 -14.43 4.40 -1.94
N ILE A 174 -13.52 3.50 -1.58
CA ILE A 174 -12.58 2.88 -2.53
C ILE A 174 -13.30 1.99 -3.53
N SER A 175 -14.25 1.17 -3.06
CA SER A 175 -14.96 0.23 -3.93
C SER A 175 -15.79 0.92 -5.01
N VAL A 176 -16.46 2.02 -4.67
CA VAL A 176 -17.24 2.79 -5.67
C VAL A 176 -16.31 3.34 -6.76
N GLY A 177 -15.16 3.91 -6.39
CA GLY A 177 -14.19 4.38 -7.37
C GLY A 177 -13.66 3.26 -8.26
N ALA A 178 -13.32 2.10 -7.68
CA ALA A 178 -12.81 0.96 -8.43
C ALA A 178 -13.87 0.38 -9.41
N VAL A 179 -15.10 0.19 -8.94
CA VAL A 179 -16.20 -0.29 -9.81
C VAL A 179 -16.48 0.71 -10.94
N LEU A 180 -16.50 2.00 -10.61
CA LEU A 180 -16.73 3.05 -11.62
C LEU A 180 -15.61 3.06 -12.68
N ASN A 181 -14.35 2.88 -12.28
CA ASN A 181 -13.23 2.78 -13.22
C ASN A 181 -13.40 1.61 -14.18
N VAL A 182 -13.68 0.39 -13.66
CA VAL A 182 -13.90 -0.81 -14.49
C VAL A 182 -15.03 -0.62 -15.51
N VAL A 183 -16.08 0.15 -15.15
CA VAL A 183 -17.19 0.46 -16.06
C VAL A 183 -16.81 1.55 -17.08
N LEU A 184 -16.08 2.58 -16.67
CA LEU A 184 -15.72 3.71 -17.52
C LEU A 184 -14.60 3.38 -18.52
N ASP A 185 -13.68 2.48 -18.17
CA ASP A 185 -12.56 2.09 -19.04
C ASP A 185 -13.02 1.64 -20.42
N PRO A 186 -13.88 0.60 -20.57
CA PRO A 186 -14.31 0.15 -21.90
C PRO A 186 -15.12 1.21 -22.65
N ILE A 187 -15.87 2.06 -21.93
CA ILE A 187 -16.65 3.13 -22.57
C ILE A 187 -15.72 4.18 -23.19
N PHE A 188 -14.73 4.66 -22.45
CA PHE A 188 -13.84 5.70 -22.95
C PHE A 188 -12.79 5.16 -23.92
N ILE A 189 -12.27 3.96 -23.66
CA ILE A 189 -11.23 3.37 -24.50
C ILE A 189 -11.81 2.99 -25.87
N PHE A 190 -12.89 2.20 -25.88
CA PHE A 190 -13.41 1.57 -27.10
C PHE A 190 -14.62 2.28 -27.68
N THR A 191 -15.66 2.61 -26.87
CA THR A 191 -16.91 3.21 -27.40
C THR A 191 -16.68 4.63 -27.85
N LEU A 192 -15.95 5.45 -27.08
CA LEU A 192 -15.62 6.82 -27.45
C LEU A 192 -14.30 6.96 -28.24
N ASN A 193 -13.64 5.83 -28.54
CA ASN A 193 -12.39 5.76 -29.31
C ASN A 193 -11.27 6.69 -28.79
N MET A 194 -11.21 6.92 -27.47
CA MET A 194 -10.18 7.77 -26.88
C MET A 194 -8.85 7.03 -26.65
N GLY A 195 -8.82 5.70 -26.84
CA GLY A 195 -7.64 4.89 -26.62
C GLY A 195 -7.11 5.02 -25.19
N VAL A 196 -5.77 5.03 -25.02
CA VAL A 196 -5.12 5.12 -23.70
C VAL A 196 -5.48 6.41 -22.93
N SER A 197 -5.78 7.50 -23.63
CA SER A 197 -6.24 8.75 -23.00
C SER A 197 -7.59 8.56 -22.29
N GLY A 198 -8.45 7.68 -22.83
CA GLY A 198 -9.71 7.28 -22.21
C GLY A 198 -9.53 6.58 -20.87
N ALA A 199 -8.56 5.66 -20.77
CA ALA A 199 -8.21 5.00 -19.50
C ALA A 199 -7.74 6.03 -18.45
N GLY A 200 -6.93 7.03 -18.86
CA GLY A 200 -6.50 8.10 -17.97
C GLY A 200 -7.69 8.95 -17.46
N LEU A 201 -8.64 9.27 -18.33
CA LEU A 201 -9.85 10.00 -17.97
C LEU A 201 -10.76 9.19 -17.05
N ALA A 202 -10.95 7.89 -17.32
CA ALA A 202 -11.72 6.98 -16.48
C ALA A 202 -11.15 6.92 -15.07
N THR A 203 -9.82 6.78 -14.94
CA THR A 203 -9.13 6.78 -13.65
C THR A 203 -9.31 8.11 -12.93
N ALA A 204 -9.09 9.25 -13.60
CA ALA A 204 -9.24 10.57 -12.98
C ALA A 204 -10.66 10.83 -12.46
N LEU A 205 -11.69 10.51 -13.26
CA LEU A 205 -13.10 10.67 -12.88
C LEU A 205 -13.48 9.74 -11.74
N SER A 206 -13.09 8.48 -11.81
CA SER A 206 -13.37 7.49 -10.77
C SER A 206 -12.75 7.88 -9.43
N GLN A 207 -11.52 8.40 -9.44
CA GLN A 207 -10.86 8.91 -8.24
C GLN A 207 -11.52 10.20 -7.72
N ALA A 208 -11.98 11.09 -8.60
CA ALA A 208 -12.71 12.29 -8.20
C ALA A 208 -14.05 11.92 -7.53
N VAL A 209 -14.81 11.00 -8.10
CA VAL A 209 -16.06 10.50 -7.49
C VAL A 209 -15.80 9.84 -6.15
N SER A 210 -14.81 8.95 -6.06
CA SER A 210 -14.38 8.33 -4.80
C SER A 210 -14.01 9.37 -3.74
N PHE A 211 -13.24 10.38 -4.13
CA PHE A 211 -12.85 11.48 -3.26
C PHE A 211 -14.05 12.23 -2.68
N PHE A 212 -15.01 12.66 -3.50
CA PHE A 212 -16.18 13.40 -3.04
C PHE A 212 -17.10 12.54 -2.17
N ILE A 213 -17.27 11.26 -2.50
CA ILE A 213 -18.02 10.31 -1.67
C ILE A 213 -17.36 10.17 -0.29
N MET A 214 -16.05 9.94 -0.24
CA MET A 214 -15.33 9.80 1.03
C MET A 214 -15.36 11.10 1.83
N LEU A 215 -15.19 12.25 1.17
CA LEU A 215 -15.26 13.55 1.84
C LEU A 215 -16.65 13.79 2.45
N SER A 216 -17.73 13.42 1.76
CA SER A 216 -19.10 13.52 2.28
C SER A 216 -19.36 12.59 3.48
N MET A 217 -18.68 11.43 3.51
CA MET A 217 -18.79 10.45 4.59
C MET A 217 -17.98 10.85 5.84
N THR A 218 -17.10 11.87 5.75
CA THR A 218 -16.36 12.34 6.93
C THR A 218 -17.32 12.84 8.01
N GLY A 219 -17.07 12.44 9.26
CA GLY A 219 -17.97 12.78 10.38
C GLY A 219 -19.14 11.81 10.59
N MET A 220 -19.35 10.86 9.69
CA MET A 220 -20.37 9.81 9.90
C MET A 220 -19.87 8.77 10.92
N ARG A 221 -20.81 8.12 11.61
CA ARG A 221 -20.54 7.07 12.61
C ARG A 221 -19.48 7.45 13.65
N GLY A 222 -19.59 8.66 14.22
CA GLY A 222 -18.63 9.17 15.21
C GLY A 222 -17.23 9.41 14.64
N GLY A 223 -17.12 9.62 13.34
CA GLY A 223 -15.89 10.03 12.67
C GLY A 223 -15.60 11.52 12.79
N ILE A 224 -14.39 11.93 12.47
CA ILE A 224 -13.97 13.32 12.49
C ILE A 224 -14.36 13.98 11.16
N LYS A 225 -15.20 15.02 11.22
CA LYS A 225 -15.51 15.83 10.05
C LYS A 225 -14.35 16.75 9.72
N ILE A 226 -13.83 16.66 8.50
CA ILE A 226 -12.76 17.56 8.02
C ILE A 226 -13.35 18.96 7.79
N ARG A 227 -12.77 19.95 8.49
CA ARG A 227 -13.18 21.35 8.40
C ARG A 227 -11.96 22.23 8.27
N PHE A 228 -11.99 23.20 7.36
CA PHE A 228 -10.88 24.15 7.20
C PHE A 228 -10.58 24.95 8.49
N LYS A 229 -11.60 25.24 9.29
CA LYS A 229 -11.44 25.91 10.61
C LYS A 229 -10.47 25.18 11.55
N ASN A 230 -10.33 23.84 11.39
CA ASN A 230 -9.46 23.00 12.21
C ASN A 230 -8.02 22.93 11.63
N PHE A 231 -7.77 23.52 10.47
CA PHE A 231 -6.47 23.57 9.85
C PHE A 231 -5.58 24.59 10.57
N ARG A 232 -4.75 24.10 11.45
CA ARG A 232 -3.79 24.88 12.23
C ARG A 232 -2.42 24.19 12.17
N PRO A 233 -1.69 24.33 11.04
CA PRO A 233 -0.43 23.63 10.86
C PRO A 233 0.60 24.14 11.87
N THR A 234 1.11 23.23 12.70
CA THR A 234 2.19 23.48 13.65
C THR A 234 3.37 22.58 13.32
N LYS A 235 4.58 22.99 13.70
CA LYS A 235 5.79 22.17 13.55
C LYS A 235 5.63 20.82 14.26
N ALA A 236 4.96 20.79 15.41
CA ALA A 236 4.68 19.55 16.14
C ALA A 236 3.81 18.60 15.35
N GLN A 237 2.73 19.08 14.71
CA GLN A 237 1.87 18.26 13.86
C GLN A 237 2.60 17.74 12.61
N PHE A 238 3.42 18.59 12.00
CA PHE A 238 4.23 18.15 10.86
C PHE A 238 5.22 17.06 11.26
N ASN A 239 5.91 17.20 12.40
CA ASN A 239 6.79 16.17 12.94
C ASN A 239 6.05 14.84 13.22
N GLU A 240 4.80 14.89 13.70
CA GLU A 240 3.97 13.69 13.88
C GLU A 240 3.62 13.03 12.52
N ILE A 241 3.31 13.83 11.50
CA ILE A 241 3.06 13.30 10.13
C ILE A 241 4.31 12.64 9.59
N VAL A 242 5.49 13.28 9.73
CA VAL A 242 6.77 12.71 9.30
C VAL A 242 7.06 11.43 10.07
N ALA A 243 6.95 11.44 11.39
CA ALA A 243 7.22 10.29 12.24
C ALA A 243 6.33 9.08 11.91
N GLY A 244 5.04 9.33 11.68
CA GLY A 244 4.08 8.27 11.35
C GLY A 244 4.07 7.88 9.86
N GLY A 245 4.50 8.77 8.96
CA GLY A 245 4.44 8.56 7.50
C GLY A 245 5.74 8.02 6.89
N LEU A 246 6.90 8.38 7.46
CA LEU A 246 8.22 8.03 6.92
C LEU A 246 8.42 6.52 6.69
N PRO A 247 7.99 5.62 7.60
CA PRO A 247 8.10 4.18 7.33
C PRO A 247 7.32 3.74 6.09
N SER A 248 6.16 4.35 5.83
CA SER A 248 5.36 4.03 4.64
C SER A 248 5.98 4.54 3.35
N LEU A 249 6.53 5.76 3.38
CA LEU A 249 7.25 6.34 2.26
C LEU A 249 8.51 5.53 1.92
N ALA A 250 9.29 5.15 2.94
CA ALA A 250 10.49 4.33 2.78
C ALA A 250 10.16 2.96 2.17
N ARG A 251 9.10 2.29 2.66
CA ARG A 251 8.67 0.99 2.14
C ARG A 251 8.26 1.08 0.67
N GLN A 252 7.43 2.06 0.29
CA GLN A 252 6.95 2.21 -1.09
C GLN A 252 8.09 2.61 -2.04
N GLY A 253 8.90 3.59 -1.64
CA GLY A 253 10.00 4.08 -2.47
C GLY A 253 11.05 3.01 -2.72
N LEU A 254 11.48 2.29 -1.67
CA LEU A 254 12.44 1.19 -1.82
C LEU A 254 11.86 0.01 -2.59
N GLY A 255 10.55 -0.25 -2.47
CA GLY A 255 9.89 -1.27 -3.28
C GLY A 255 9.96 -0.97 -4.78
N CYS A 256 9.79 0.28 -5.18
CA CYS A 256 9.95 0.71 -6.57
C CYS A 256 11.41 0.54 -7.05
N ILE A 257 12.38 0.96 -6.24
CA ILE A 257 13.81 0.82 -6.57
C ILE A 257 14.18 -0.66 -6.70
N ALA A 258 13.74 -1.49 -5.76
CA ALA A 258 13.98 -2.93 -5.77
C ALA A 258 13.43 -3.62 -7.04
N ALA A 259 12.22 -3.24 -7.47
CA ALA A 259 11.64 -3.75 -8.70
C ALA A 259 12.44 -3.34 -9.96
N ILE A 260 12.94 -2.11 -10.00
CA ILE A 260 13.81 -1.64 -11.09
C ILE A 260 15.11 -2.45 -11.12
N CYS A 261 15.79 -2.61 -9.99
CA CYS A 261 17.04 -3.39 -9.90
C CYS A 261 16.80 -4.85 -10.33
N LEU A 262 15.72 -5.48 -9.86
CA LEU A 262 15.39 -6.85 -10.22
C LEU A 262 15.15 -7.00 -11.72
N ASN A 263 14.37 -6.09 -12.33
CA ASN A 263 14.08 -6.14 -13.76
C ASN A 263 15.33 -5.88 -14.62
N GLN A 264 16.21 -4.96 -14.20
CA GLN A 264 17.47 -4.68 -14.91
C GLN A 264 18.39 -5.90 -14.90
N LEU A 265 18.55 -6.56 -13.75
CA LEU A 265 19.39 -7.76 -13.66
C LEU A 265 18.76 -8.95 -14.38
N ALA A 266 17.45 -9.15 -14.27
CA ALA A 266 16.75 -10.21 -14.99
C ALA A 266 16.88 -10.08 -16.52
N GLY A 267 16.99 -8.84 -17.02
CA GLY A 267 17.21 -8.55 -18.43
C GLY A 267 18.51 -9.15 -19.00
N ASN A 268 19.54 -9.36 -18.16
CA ASN A 268 20.79 -10.00 -18.58
C ASN A 268 20.61 -11.49 -18.93
N PHE A 269 19.52 -12.11 -18.46
CA PHE A 269 19.20 -13.53 -18.65
C PHE A 269 18.09 -13.79 -19.68
N GLY A 270 17.63 -12.74 -20.37
CA GLY A 270 16.65 -12.83 -21.45
C GLY A 270 15.21 -12.55 -21.00
N ASP A 271 14.32 -12.53 -21.99
CA ASP A 271 12.91 -12.14 -21.81
C ASP A 271 12.12 -13.16 -20.97
N SER A 272 12.46 -14.44 -21.03
CA SER A 272 11.85 -15.50 -20.23
C SER A 272 12.07 -15.28 -18.73
N ALA A 273 13.25 -14.81 -18.32
CA ALA A 273 13.54 -14.49 -16.92
C ALA A 273 12.71 -13.28 -16.43
N ILE A 274 12.63 -12.20 -17.23
CA ILE A 274 11.81 -11.04 -16.91
C ILE A 274 10.32 -11.46 -16.77
N ALA A 275 9.82 -12.27 -17.70
CA ALA A 275 8.46 -12.75 -17.67
C ALA A 275 8.18 -13.61 -16.43
N ALA A 276 9.08 -14.53 -16.09
CA ALA A 276 8.98 -15.38 -14.90
C ALA A 276 8.89 -14.54 -13.61
N PHE A 277 9.82 -13.61 -13.38
CA PHE A 277 9.78 -12.72 -12.21
C PHE A 277 8.55 -11.83 -12.18
N SER A 278 8.08 -11.34 -13.32
CA SER A 278 6.88 -10.52 -13.42
C SER A 278 5.63 -11.28 -13.00
N ILE A 279 5.47 -12.54 -13.44
CA ILE A 279 4.37 -13.42 -13.05
C ILE A 279 4.40 -13.67 -11.55
N VAL A 280 5.55 -14.10 -11.02
CA VAL A 280 5.71 -14.36 -9.59
C VAL A 280 5.40 -13.14 -8.75
N ASN A 281 5.89 -11.96 -9.16
CA ASN A 281 5.61 -10.71 -8.46
C ASN A 281 4.10 -10.38 -8.44
N ARG A 282 3.36 -10.59 -9.54
CA ARG A 282 1.91 -10.40 -9.59
C ARG A 282 1.17 -11.32 -8.61
N VAL A 283 1.54 -12.60 -8.56
CA VAL A 283 0.97 -13.57 -7.62
C VAL A 283 1.23 -13.14 -6.17
N ILE A 284 2.47 -12.78 -5.85
CA ILE A 284 2.86 -12.35 -4.50
C ILE A 284 2.18 -11.04 -4.09
N ILE A 285 2.05 -10.06 -5.00
CA ILE A 285 1.32 -8.81 -4.73
C ILE A 285 -0.14 -9.11 -4.41
N PHE A 286 -0.81 -9.97 -5.17
CA PHE A 286 -2.21 -10.33 -4.94
C PHE A 286 -2.40 -10.98 -3.56
N VAL A 287 -1.59 -11.98 -3.22
CA VAL A 287 -1.65 -12.66 -1.92
C VAL A 287 -1.29 -11.69 -0.78
N SER A 288 -0.28 -10.83 -0.98
CA SER A 288 0.13 -9.82 -0.01
C SER A 288 -0.92 -8.73 0.20
N SER A 289 -1.80 -8.47 -0.76
CA SER A 289 -2.88 -7.49 -0.63
C SER A 289 -3.84 -7.85 0.50
N ALA A 290 -4.23 -9.12 0.64
CA ALA A 290 -5.06 -9.58 1.74
C ALA A 290 -4.30 -9.49 3.08
N LEU A 291 -3.01 -9.86 3.09
CA LEU A 291 -2.14 -9.76 4.26
C LEU A 291 -2.02 -8.31 4.76
N ILE A 292 -1.76 -7.37 3.86
CA ILE A 292 -1.70 -5.94 4.14
C ILE A 292 -3.06 -5.44 4.65
N GLY A 293 -4.16 -5.86 4.02
CA GLY A 293 -5.52 -5.52 4.43
C GLY A 293 -5.82 -5.96 5.87
N PHE A 294 -5.39 -7.17 6.24
CA PHE A 294 -5.53 -7.64 7.63
C PHE A 294 -4.72 -6.76 8.60
N GLY A 295 -3.46 -6.49 8.31
CA GLY A 295 -2.61 -5.61 9.11
C GLY A 295 -3.18 -4.19 9.24
N GLN A 296 -3.83 -3.69 8.18
CA GLN A 296 -4.55 -2.42 8.20
C GLN A 296 -5.76 -2.43 9.15
N GLY A 297 -6.44 -3.58 9.32
CA GLY A 297 -7.50 -3.76 10.32
C GLY A 297 -6.98 -3.80 11.76
N PHE A 298 -5.76 -4.30 11.98
CA PHE A 298 -5.09 -4.27 13.27
C PHE A 298 -4.74 -2.84 13.73
N GLN A 299 -4.34 -1.96 12.81
CA GLN A 299 -3.82 -0.62 13.13
C GLN A 299 -4.77 0.24 13.99
N PRO A 300 -6.08 0.41 13.68
CA PRO A 300 -6.97 1.21 14.52
C PRO A 300 -7.12 0.63 15.93
N VAL A 301 -7.16 -0.69 16.08
CA VAL A 301 -7.25 -1.35 17.39
C VAL A 301 -6.00 -1.11 18.22
N CYS A 302 -4.83 -1.23 17.58
CA CYS A 302 -3.54 -0.96 18.21
C CYS A 302 -3.42 0.50 18.67
N GLY A 303 -3.61 1.46 17.75
CA GLY A 303 -3.43 2.88 18.04
C GLY A 303 -4.40 3.41 19.10
N PHE A 304 -5.66 2.99 19.03
CA PHE A 304 -6.69 3.39 19.98
C PHE A 304 -6.37 2.89 21.38
N ASN A 305 -6.08 1.59 21.54
CA ASN A 305 -5.74 1.01 22.84
C ASN A 305 -4.39 1.51 23.38
N TYR A 306 -3.43 1.83 22.49
CA TYR A 306 -2.18 2.46 22.90
C TYR A 306 -2.42 3.89 23.44
N GLY A 307 -3.25 4.70 22.76
CA GLY A 307 -3.66 6.02 23.21
C GLY A 307 -4.44 6.00 24.54
N ALA A 308 -5.28 4.98 24.74
CA ALA A 308 -6.00 4.72 25.99
C ALA A 308 -5.13 4.11 27.11
N LYS A 309 -3.82 3.94 26.90
CA LYS A 309 -2.87 3.29 27.82
C LYS A 309 -3.24 1.84 28.19
N ASN A 310 -4.07 1.17 27.37
CA ASN A 310 -4.48 -0.22 27.57
C ASN A 310 -3.50 -1.18 26.89
N TYR A 311 -2.28 -1.23 27.40
CA TYR A 311 -1.17 -1.97 26.78
C TYR A 311 -1.37 -3.50 26.77
N ILE A 312 -2.16 -4.03 27.69
CA ILE A 312 -2.49 -5.47 27.72
C ILE A 312 -3.28 -5.83 26.45
N ARG A 313 -4.22 -4.98 26.05
CA ARG A 313 -5.02 -5.20 24.85
C ARG A 313 -4.18 -5.03 23.58
N VAL A 314 -3.23 -4.08 23.56
CA VAL A 314 -2.28 -3.93 22.44
C VAL A 314 -1.46 -5.20 22.26
N ARG A 315 -0.92 -5.79 23.34
CA ARG A 315 -0.18 -7.07 23.29
C ARG A 315 -1.06 -8.21 22.79
N LYS A 316 -2.29 -8.33 23.30
CA LYS A 316 -3.26 -9.34 22.82
C LYS A 316 -3.58 -9.17 21.34
N ALA A 317 -3.80 -7.92 20.87
CA ALA A 317 -4.06 -7.62 19.47
C ALA A 317 -2.86 -7.99 18.58
N PHE A 318 -1.64 -7.67 19.01
CA PHE A 318 -0.42 -7.99 18.28
C PHE A 318 -0.26 -9.51 18.11
N TRP A 319 -0.32 -10.30 19.20
CA TRP A 319 -0.12 -11.76 19.12
C TRP A 319 -1.23 -12.47 18.38
N PHE A 320 -2.49 -12.04 18.56
CA PHE A 320 -3.61 -12.55 17.76
C PHE A 320 -3.37 -12.30 16.26
N SER A 321 -3.00 -11.06 15.90
CA SER A 321 -2.74 -10.70 14.50
C SER A 321 -1.51 -11.44 13.95
N ALA A 322 -0.46 -11.61 14.74
CA ALA A 322 0.73 -12.39 14.37
C ALA A 322 0.35 -13.84 14.05
N ALA A 323 -0.44 -14.49 14.90
CA ALA A 323 -0.89 -15.86 14.67
C ALA A 323 -1.73 -16.00 13.40
N VAL A 324 -2.71 -15.10 13.19
CA VAL A 324 -3.58 -15.14 12.00
C VAL A 324 -2.78 -14.87 10.73
N MET A 325 -1.93 -13.83 10.72
CA MET A 325 -1.15 -13.46 9.53
C MET A 325 -0.11 -14.53 9.19
N THR A 326 0.55 -15.14 10.19
CA THR A 326 1.48 -16.26 9.97
C THR A 326 0.72 -17.49 9.46
N GLY A 327 -0.42 -17.84 10.06
CA GLY A 327 -1.26 -18.95 9.60
C GLY A 327 -1.71 -18.77 8.15
N TYR A 328 -2.15 -17.56 7.78
CA TYR A 328 -2.46 -17.20 6.39
C TYR A 328 -1.25 -17.43 5.47
N CYS A 329 -0.08 -16.92 5.85
CA CYS A 329 1.14 -17.07 5.06
C CYS A 329 1.57 -18.52 4.91
N VAL A 330 1.43 -19.34 5.96
CA VAL A 330 1.75 -20.79 5.90
C VAL A 330 0.84 -21.52 4.91
N VAL A 331 -0.47 -21.24 4.94
CA VAL A 331 -1.42 -21.86 4.01
C VAL A 331 -1.09 -21.47 2.56
N PHE A 332 -0.87 -20.20 2.29
CA PHE A 332 -0.52 -19.75 0.92
C PHE A 332 0.88 -20.20 0.49
N ALA A 333 1.82 -20.32 1.41
CA ALA A 333 3.14 -20.92 1.14
C ALA A 333 3.00 -22.37 0.70
N ALA A 334 2.23 -23.18 1.43
CA ALA A 334 1.98 -24.57 1.08
C ALA A 334 1.31 -24.70 -0.32
N LEU A 335 0.26 -23.91 -0.57
CA LEU A 335 -0.41 -23.89 -1.87
C LEU A 335 0.53 -23.44 -3.01
N GLY A 336 1.33 -22.40 -2.78
CA GLY A 336 2.29 -21.88 -3.75
C GLY A 336 3.41 -22.89 -4.08
N ILE A 337 3.92 -23.62 -3.08
CA ILE A 337 4.94 -24.67 -3.32
C ILE A 337 4.35 -25.86 -4.08
N LEU A 338 3.16 -26.33 -3.68
CA LEU A 338 2.52 -27.51 -4.28
C LEU A 338 2.06 -27.25 -5.72
N PHE A 339 1.46 -26.09 -5.98
CA PHE A 339 0.83 -25.77 -7.24
C PHE A 339 1.63 -24.79 -8.12
N ALA A 340 2.93 -24.53 -7.80
CA ALA A 340 3.75 -23.55 -8.50
C ALA A 340 3.69 -23.65 -10.04
N PRO A 341 3.90 -24.84 -10.68
CA PRO A 341 3.83 -24.95 -12.13
C PRO A 341 2.44 -24.60 -12.70
N GLY A 342 1.37 -25.07 -12.04
CA GLY A 342 0.00 -24.78 -12.44
C GLY A 342 -0.34 -23.29 -12.31
N ILE A 343 0.13 -22.62 -11.25
CA ILE A 343 -0.08 -21.18 -11.06
C ILE A 343 0.61 -20.38 -12.17
N VAL A 344 1.87 -20.70 -12.48
CA VAL A 344 2.63 -20.00 -13.51
C VAL A 344 2.07 -20.26 -14.91
N SER A 345 1.65 -21.50 -15.21
CA SER A 345 1.08 -21.87 -16.52
C SER A 345 -0.26 -21.17 -16.83
N VAL A 346 -1.02 -20.72 -15.82
CA VAL A 346 -2.23 -19.90 -16.03
C VAL A 346 -1.89 -18.57 -16.74
N PHE A 347 -0.70 -18.03 -16.52
CA PHE A 347 -0.27 -16.77 -17.13
C PHE A 347 0.45 -16.97 -18.47
N ARG A 348 1.19 -18.08 -18.62
CA ARG A 348 1.97 -18.38 -19.80
C ARG A 348 2.09 -19.89 -19.96
N ALA A 349 1.19 -20.49 -20.75
CA ALA A 349 1.14 -21.94 -20.96
C ALA A 349 2.17 -22.44 -21.98
N ASP A 350 2.57 -21.57 -22.93
CA ASP A 350 3.32 -21.96 -24.13
C ASP A 350 4.84 -21.87 -23.99
N ASP A 351 5.36 -21.37 -22.86
CA ASP A 351 6.79 -21.15 -22.64
C ASP A 351 7.29 -22.01 -21.46
N ALA A 352 7.94 -23.13 -21.80
CA ALA A 352 8.45 -24.08 -20.81
C ALA A 352 9.54 -23.47 -19.91
N GLU A 353 10.34 -22.52 -20.43
CA GLU A 353 11.39 -21.85 -19.67
C GLU A 353 10.80 -20.90 -18.63
N VAL A 354 9.77 -20.11 -18.99
CA VAL A 354 9.03 -19.26 -18.06
C VAL A 354 8.37 -20.10 -16.97
N ILE A 355 7.79 -21.26 -17.32
CA ILE A 355 7.17 -22.17 -16.35
C ILE A 355 8.23 -22.71 -15.39
N HIS A 356 9.41 -23.10 -15.89
CA HIS A 356 10.49 -23.64 -15.07
C HIS A 356 11.01 -22.61 -14.07
N TYR A 357 11.51 -21.46 -14.55
CA TYR A 357 12.07 -20.41 -13.68
C TYR A 357 11.01 -19.76 -12.79
N GLY A 358 9.81 -19.50 -13.31
CA GLY A 358 8.70 -18.95 -12.55
C GLY A 358 8.24 -19.88 -11.40
N SER A 359 8.17 -21.19 -11.67
CA SER A 359 7.82 -22.17 -10.63
C SER A 359 8.89 -22.27 -9.55
N LEU A 360 10.16 -22.23 -9.92
CA LEU A 360 11.28 -22.26 -8.98
C LEU A 360 11.32 -20.98 -8.13
N ALA A 361 11.18 -19.80 -8.77
CA ALA A 361 11.09 -18.52 -8.08
C ALA A 361 9.92 -18.47 -7.10
N LEU A 362 8.73 -18.94 -7.53
CA LEU A 362 7.55 -18.96 -6.67
C LEU A 362 7.73 -19.88 -5.46
N ARG A 363 8.32 -21.06 -5.65
CA ARG A 363 8.61 -22.00 -4.56
C ARG A 363 9.56 -21.40 -3.53
N TRP A 364 10.64 -20.77 -3.97
CA TRP A 364 11.59 -20.10 -3.07
C TRP A 364 10.95 -18.96 -2.30
N GLN A 365 10.18 -18.10 -2.97
CA GLN A 365 9.45 -17.02 -2.29
C GLN A 365 8.42 -17.54 -1.31
N CYS A 366 7.68 -18.59 -1.66
CA CYS A 366 6.71 -19.22 -0.78
C CYS A 366 7.38 -19.87 0.44
N ALA A 367 8.59 -20.43 0.32
CA ALA A 367 9.32 -21.00 1.46
C ALA A 367 9.61 -19.96 2.58
N ALA A 368 9.90 -18.71 2.22
CA ALA A 368 10.09 -17.62 3.19
C ALA A 368 8.81 -16.87 3.55
N PHE A 369 7.70 -17.09 2.83
CA PHE A 369 6.45 -16.33 3.03
C PHE A 369 5.88 -16.41 4.47
N PRO A 370 6.00 -17.50 5.22
CA PRO A 370 5.55 -17.57 6.62
C PRO A 370 6.06 -16.45 7.52
N VAL A 371 7.27 -15.96 7.32
CA VAL A 371 7.84 -14.87 8.14
C VAL A 371 7.38 -13.47 7.69
N VAL A 372 6.88 -13.33 6.45
CA VAL A 372 6.46 -12.05 5.89
C VAL A 372 5.29 -11.43 6.66
N GLY A 373 4.35 -12.27 7.13
CA GLY A 373 3.23 -11.82 7.95
C GLY A 373 3.68 -11.09 9.21
N PHE A 374 4.66 -11.62 9.89
CA PHE A 374 5.23 -11.02 11.10
C PHE A 374 5.98 -9.71 10.79
N ILE A 375 6.73 -9.64 9.68
CA ILE A 375 7.47 -8.44 9.27
C ILE A 375 6.49 -7.29 8.98
N VAL A 376 5.43 -7.56 8.22
CA VAL A 376 4.39 -6.56 7.87
C VAL A 376 3.68 -6.07 9.12
N LEU A 377 3.27 -6.98 10.01
CA LEU A 377 2.63 -6.63 11.27
C LEU A 377 3.54 -5.79 12.16
N SER A 378 4.82 -6.19 12.30
CA SER A 378 5.83 -5.48 13.08
C SER A 378 6.02 -4.04 12.60
N ASN A 379 6.12 -3.85 11.28
CA ASN A 379 6.23 -2.51 10.70
C ASN A 379 5.00 -1.65 11.06
N MET A 380 3.78 -2.17 10.86
CA MET A 380 2.53 -1.47 11.16
C MET A 380 2.36 -1.18 12.66
N TYR A 381 2.77 -2.13 13.52
CA TYR A 381 2.76 -1.98 14.97
C TYR A 381 3.70 -0.86 15.43
N LEU A 382 4.99 -0.94 15.06
CA LEU A 382 6.02 0.04 15.45
C LEU A 382 5.66 1.45 14.95
N GLN A 383 5.13 1.56 13.73
CA GLN A 383 4.64 2.81 13.15
C GLN A 383 3.49 3.40 13.98
N ASN A 384 2.56 2.55 14.42
CA ASN A 384 1.36 2.97 15.13
C ASN A 384 1.67 3.46 16.56
N ILE A 385 2.62 2.80 17.27
CA ILE A 385 3.05 3.20 18.61
C ILE A 385 4.14 4.30 18.61
N ARG A 386 4.43 4.90 17.43
CA ARG A 386 5.41 5.99 17.26
C ARG A 386 6.87 5.61 17.52
N ARG A 387 7.25 4.35 17.36
CA ARG A 387 8.65 3.91 17.38
C ARG A 387 9.25 4.09 15.96
N VAL A 388 9.58 5.36 15.62
CA VAL A 388 9.90 5.79 14.24
C VAL A 388 11.11 5.06 13.69
N ILE A 389 12.25 5.08 14.39
CA ILE A 389 13.50 4.48 13.90
C ILE A 389 13.34 2.97 13.69
N PRO A 390 12.84 2.17 14.64
CA PRO A 390 12.57 0.76 14.41
C PRO A 390 11.57 0.50 13.27
N ALA A 391 10.53 1.34 13.14
CA ALA A 391 9.55 1.20 12.06
C ALA A 391 10.17 1.45 10.69
N VAL A 392 11.03 2.47 10.55
CA VAL A 392 11.78 2.75 9.31
C VAL A 392 12.76 1.64 9.01
N MET A 393 13.51 1.14 9.99
CA MET A 393 14.46 0.05 9.82
C MET A 393 13.76 -1.20 9.27
N VAL A 394 12.64 -1.62 9.88
CA VAL A 394 11.86 -2.78 9.41
C VAL A 394 11.25 -2.53 8.03
N ALA A 395 10.79 -1.29 7.75
CA ALA A 395 10.26 -0.92 6.44
C ALA A 395 11.32 -1.01 5.33
N MET A 396 12.53 -0.54 5.61
CA MET A 396 13.64 -0.54 4.65
C MET A 396 14.30 -1.92 4.50
N ALA A 397 14.29 -2.72 5.55
CA ALA A 397 15.02 -3.99 5.62
C ALA A 397 14.66 -4.92 4.45
N ARG A 398 13.36 -5.15 4.26
CA ARG A 398 12.84 -6.18 3.37
C ARG A 398 13.09 -5.90 1.88
N GLN A 399 12.91 -4.68 1.43
CA GLN A 399 12.94 -4.34 -0.01
C GLN A 399 14.11 -3.43 -0.41
N GLY A 400 14.83 -2.87 0.55
CA GLY A 400 15.93 -1.95 0.29
C GLY A 400 17.24 -2.45 0.88
N LEU A 401 17.36 -2.32 2.21
CA LEU A 401 18.63 -2.46 2.93
C LEU A 401 19.28 -3.84 2.75
N PHE A 402 18.47 -4.91 2.76
CA PHE A 402 18.98 -6.28 2.59
C PHE A 402 18.76 -6.79 1.17
N PHE A 403 17.58 -6.60 0.59
CA PHE A 403 17.25 -7.17 -0.72
C PHE A 403 18.18 -6.71 -1.83
N ILE A 404 18.39 -5.39 -1.98
CA ILE A 404 19.18 -4.85 -3.10
C ILE A 404 20.63 -5.35 -3.04
N PRO A 405 21.38 -5.23 -1.92
CA PRO A 405 22.74 -5.77 -1.86
C PRO A 405 22.81 -7.29 -2.08
N ILE A 406 21.90 -8.04 -1.46
CA ILE A 406 21.84 -9.50 -1.61
C ILE A 406 21.58 -9.89 -3.06
N LEU A 407 20.67 -9.19 -3.74
CA LEU A 407 20.33 -9.43 -5.14
C LEU A 407 21.58 -9.31 -6.04
N TYR A 408 22.34 -8.23 -5.91
CA TYR A 408 23.56 -8.03 -6.70
C TYR A 408 24.67 -9.03 -6.36
N VAL A 409 24.86 -9.34 -5.08
CA VAL A 409 25.88 -10.31 -4.64
C VAL A 409 25.56 -11.72 -5.16
N LEU A 410 24.30 -12.15 -5.01
CA LEU A 410 23.89 -13.49 -5.41
C LEU A 410 23.80 -13.63 -6.94
N GLU A 411 23.40 -12.57 -7.65
CA GLU A 411 23.47 -12.57 -9.12
C GLU A 411 24.91 -12.73 -9.60
N TYR A 412 25.86 -11.99 -9.01
CA TYR A 412 27.27 -12.12 -9.36
C TYR A 412 27.84 -13.52 -9.05
N MET A 413 27.41 -14.18 -7.95
CA MET A 413 27.92 -15.48 -7.53
C MET A 413 27.30 -16.65 -8.28
N ALA A 414 26.00 -16.60 -8.56
CA ALA A 414 25.23 -17.74 -9.04
C ALA A 414 24.25 -17.39 -10.19
N GLY A 415 24.37 -16.19 -10.77
CA GLY A 415 23.53 -15.76 -11.88
C GLY A 415 22.03 -15.77 -11.55
N LEU A 416 21.23 -16.31 -12.45
CA LEU A 416 19.78 -16.36 -12.31
C LEU A 416 19.33 -17.13 -11.06
N ASP A 417 19.99 -18.25 -10.74
CA ASP A 417 19.66 -19.06 -9.56
C ASP A 417 19.88 -18.26 -8.25
N GLY A 418 20.91 -17.42 -8.22
CA GLY A 418 21.16 -16.49 -7.12
C GLY A 418 20.03 -15.48 -6.95
N MET A 419 19.52 -14.94 -8.06
CA MET A 419 18.39 -14.00 -8.03
C MET A 419 17.09 -14.62 -7.48
N LEU A 420 16.84 -15.91 -7.75
CA LEU A 420 15.67 -16.63 -7.28
C LEU A 420 15.59 -16.70 -5.74
N VAL A 421 16.75 -16.78 -5.06
CA VAL A 421 16.83 -16.90 -3.60
C VAL A 421 17.08 -15.57 -2.88
N ALA A 422 17.31 -14.49 -3.59
CA ALA A 422 17.64 -13.19 -3.00
C ALA A 422 16.51 -12.64 -2.09
N GLN A 423 15.24 -12.70 -2.53
CA GLN A 423 14.11 -12.24 -1.74
C GLN A 423 13.85 -13.11 -0.50
N PRO A 424 13.83 -14.45 -0.57
CA PRO A 424 13.76 -15.32 0.61
C PRO A 424 14.81 -15.02 1.68
N ILE A 425 16.07 -14.85 1.29
CA ILE A 425 17.15 -14.53 2.22
C ILE A 425 16.92 -13.15 2.87
N SER A 426 16.54 -12.16 2.08
CA SER A 426 16.19 -10.83 2.60
C SER A 426 15.02 -10.88 3.59
N ASP A 427 13.99 -11.69 3.32
CA ASP A 427 12.83 -11.86 4.20
C ASP A 427 13.23 -12.49 5.54
N ILE A 428 14.09 -13.53 5.54
CA ILE A 428 14.59 -14.16 6.76
C ILE A 428 15.43 -13.18 7.61
N ILE A 429 16.33 -12.43 6.99
CA ILE A 429 17.14 -11.43 7.69
C ILE A 429 16.27 -10.30 8.24
N SER A 430 15.29 -9.86 7.45
CA SER A 430 14.31 -8.86 7.88
C SER A 430 13.45 -9.31 9.04
N PHE A 431 13.09 -10.59 9.09
CA PHE A 431 12.40 -11.20 10.23
C PHE A 431 13.30 -11.24 11.47
N ALA A 432 14.58 -11.63 11.32
CA ALA A 432 15.55 -11.63 12.42
C ALA A 432 15.77 -10.22 13.00
N LEU A 433 15.61 -9.17 12.20
CA LEU A 433 15.63 -7.78 12.66
C LEU A 433 14.28 -7.36 13.31
N ALA A 434 13.15 -7.69 12.69
CA ALA A 434 11.82 -7.26 13.11
C ALA A 434 11.40 -7.88 14.46
N LEU A 435 11.79 -9.14 14.71
CA LEU A 435 11.41 -9.89 15.89
C LEU A 435 11.92 -9.23 17.20
N PRO A 436 13.24 -8.98 17.38
CA PRO A 436 13.73 -8.34 18.60
C PRO A 436 13.22 -6.91 18.78
N LEU A 437 13.12 -6.13 17.70
CA LEU A 437 12.61 -4.76 17.77
C LEU A 437 11.15 -4.73 18.26
N SER A 438 10.31 -5.63 17.76
CA SER A 438 8.90 -5.70 18.16
C SER A 438 8.75 -6.22 19.58
N ILE A 439 9.51 -7.25 19.98
CA ILE A 439 9.49 -7.78 21.36
C ILE A 439 9.99 -6.72 22.36
N ALA A 440 11.07 -6.01 22.04
CA ALA A 440 11.57 -4.91 22.88
C ALA A 440 10.51 -3.84 23.08
N ALA A 441 9.85 -3.41 21.98
CA ALA A 441 8.76 -2.43 22.04
C ALA A 441 7.55 -2.93 22.87
N LEU A 442 7.18 -4.22 22.75
CA LEU A 442 6.12 -4.83 23.54
C LEU A 442 6.47 -4.89 25.05
N ARG A 443 7.74 -5.15 25.40
CA ARG A 443 8.21 -5.24 26.79
C ARG A 443 8.32 -3.86 27.46
N THR A 444 8.74 -2.84 26.72
CA THR A 444 8.94 -1.48 27.26
C THR A 444 7.65 -0.68 27.35
N MET A 445 6.56 -1.11 26.66
CA MET A 445 5.26 -0.46 26.81
C MET A 445 4.79 -0.38 28.26
N GLY A 446 4.49 0.82 28.73
CA GLY A 446 4.03 1.09 30.09
C GLY A 446 5.12 1.30 31.12
N ARG A 447 6.42 1.20 30.76
CA ARG A 447 7.55 1.50 31.66
C ARG A 447 8.08 2.94 31.48
N GLU A 448 7.65 3.63 30.43
CA GLU A 448 8.11 4.99 30.07
C GLU A 448 7.15 6.09 30.55
N ASN A 449 6.28 5.81 31.53
CA ASN A 449 5.39 6.80 32.20
C ASN A 449 5.75 6.98 33.64
#